data_8fa0cafbc22582142378a9975a4e425e
#
_entry.id   8fa0cafbc22582142378a9975a4e425e
#
_cell.length_a   1.000
_cell.length_b   1.000
_cell.length_c   1.000
_cell.angle_alpha   90.00
_cell.angle_beta   90.00
_cell.angle_gamma   90.00
#
_symmetry.space_group_name_H-M   'P 1'
#
loop_
_entity.id
_entity.type
_entity.pdbx_description
1 polymer ?
#
loop_
_entity_poly.entity_id
_entity_poly.type
_entity_poly.pdbx_seq_one_letter_code
_entity_poly.pdbx_strand_id
1 'polypeptide(L)'
;MRKGILTPVKRLALLPLLAVAACTAPPAQQAPHLQGPSLARDAARVIPERRFTQVDFLIVDKSERLMVAYAGGQPVKAWRGLQFGDQPQGHKQFEGDERTPEGRYVIEGRNPGSAYHLSLKISYPNTADREFAQAYGRSPGGDIFLHGQPNGLPAGRMPGDWTDGCIAFSNEEIRELWRIVPDGAVIEIRS
;
A
#
# COMPACT_ATOMS: atom_id res chain seq x y z
N MET A 1 -68.82 60.77 30.21
CA MET A 1 -68.52 59.35 29.95
C MET A 1 -67.82 59.21 28.57
N ARG A 2 -66.51 59.15 28.53
CA ARG A 2 -65.77 58.91 27.26
C ARG A 2 -64.86 57.70 27.48
N LYS A 3 -65.11 56.66 26.71
CA LYS A 3 -64.33 55.44 26.72
C LYS A 3 -63.09 55.67 25.90
N GLY A 4 -61.91 55.52 26.50
CA GLY A 4 -60.60 55.51 25.81
C GLY A 4 -60.32 54.16 25.20
N ILE A 5 -60.03 54.17 23.93
CA ILE A 5 -59.61 52.99 23.17
C ILE A 5 -58.10 52.85 23.24
N LEU A 6 -57.59 51.80 23.91
CA LEU A 6 -56.17 51.48 23.89
C LEU A 6 -55.86 50.66 22.65
N THR A 7 -55.01 51.15 21.81
CA THR A 7 -54.43 50.35 20.67
C THR A 7 -53.25 49.50 21.14
N PRO A 8 -53.16 48.25 20.74
CA PRO A 8 -52.00 47.41 21.12
C PRO A 8 -50.77 47.71 20.27
N VAL A 9 -49.67 48.01 20.93
CA VAL A 9 -48.34 48.17 20.32
C VAL A 9 -47.82 46.80 19.90
N LYS A 10 -47.64 46.59 18.60
CA LYS A 10 -47.00 45.39 18.06
C LYS A 10 -45.49 45.46 18.41
N ARG A 11 -45.09 44.55 19.28
CA ARG A 11 -43.65 44.32 19.53
C ARG A 11 -43.07 43.56 18.37
N LEU A 12 -42.18 44.20 17.62
CA LEU A 12 -41.36 43.61 16.59
C LEU A 12 -40.27 42.76 17.28
N ALA A 13 -40.40 41.44 17.20
CA ALA A 13 -39.38 40.53 17.71
C ALA A 13 -38.20 40.49 16.72
N LEU A 14 -37.06 41.03 17.13
CA LEU A 14 -35.79 40.87 16.45
C LEU A 14 -35.33 39.43 16.69
N LEU A 15 -35.33 38.59 15.63
CA LEU A 15 -34.64 37.30 15.67
C LEU A 15 -33.13 37.55 15.53
N PRO A 16 -32.30 36.97 16.40
CA PRO A 16 -30.86 37.00 16.18
C PRO A 16 -30.51 36.09 15.01
N LEU A 17 -29.83 36.65 14.01
CA LEU A 17 -29.20 35.91 12.93
C LEU A 17 -28.04 35.08 13.50
N LEU A 18 -28.22 33.80 13.73
CA LEU A 18 -27.11 32.88 14.03
C LEU A 18 -26.24 32.76 12.78
N ALA A 19 -25.11 33.42 12.79
CA ALA A 19 -24.06 33.16 11.79
C ALA A 19 -23.48 31.78 12.05
N VAL A 20 -23.86 30.80 11.21
CA VAL A 20 -23.23 29.48 11.15
C VAL A 20 -21.85 29.69 10.52
N ALA A 21 -20.82 29.75 11.34
CA ALA A 21 -19.45 29.69 10.87
C ALA A 21 -19.24 28.30 10.26
N ALA A 22 -19.28 28.20 8.93
CA ALA A 22 -18.87 27.03 8.22
C ALA A 22 -17.35 26.85 8.45
N CYS A 23 -16.96 25.92 9.33
CA CYS A 23 -15.60 25.43 9.37
C CYS A 23 -15.31 24.74 8.03
N THR A 24 -14.77 25.49 7.08
CA THR A 24 -14.14 24.90 5.90
C THR A 24 -12.88 24.20 6.37
N ALA A 25 -12.95 22.87 6.43
CA ALA A 25 -11.74 22.06 6.59
C ALA A 25 -10.74 22.46 5.48
N PRO A 26 -9.45 22.61 5.82
CA PRO A 26 -8.45 22.88 4.79
C PRO A 26 -8.51 21.76 3.74
N PRO A 27 -8.35 22.06 2.44
CA PRO A 27 -8.31 21.04 1.42
C PRO A 27 -7.23 20.04 1.80
N ALA A 28 -7.60 18.76 1.86
CA ALA A 28 -6.65 17.69 2.04
C ALA A 28 -5.54 17.93 1.00
N GLN A 29 -4.32 18.19 1.48
CA GLN A 29 -3.16 18.29 0.61
C GLN A 29 -3.05 16.95 -0.10
N GLN A 30 -3.53 16.90 -1.33
CA GLN A 30 -3.25 15.80 -2.23
C GLN A 30 -1.73 15.70 -2.29
N ALA A 31 -1.20 14.60 -1.75
CA ALA A 31 0.19 14.26 -1.95
C ALA A 31 0.50 14.47 -3.44
N PRO A 32 1.62 15.12 -3.79
CA PRO A 32 1.93 15.35 -5.19
C PRO A 32 1.82 14.00 -5.90
N HIS A 33 0.91 13.91 -6.86
CA HIS A 33 0.93 12.84 -7.83
C HIS A 33 2.28 12.98 -8.52
N LEU A 34 3.25 12.23 -8.01
CA LEU A 34 4.45 11.95 -8.75
C LEU A 34 3.97 11.17 -9.98
N GLN A 35 3.62 11.90 -11.05
CA GLN A 35 3.71 11.37 -12.39
C GLN A 35 5.20 11.16 -12.62
N GLY A 36 5.74 10.19 -11.88
CA GLY A 36 7.12 9.78 -12.01
C GLY A 36 7.30 9.06 -13.34
N PRO A 37 8.53 8.99 -13.82
CA PRO A 37 8.88 8.14 -14.93
C PRO A 37 8.29 6.74 -14.70
N SER A 38 7.77 6.10 -15.75
CA SER A 38 7.16 4.78 -15.59
C SER A 38 8.15 3.84 -14.92
N LEU A 39 7.68 2.95 -14.03
CA LEU A 39 8.56 2.02 -13.31
C LEU A 39 9.42 1.20 -14.28
N ALA A 40 8.88 0.90 -15.47
CA ALA A 40 9.63 0.26 -16.55
C ALA A 40 10.84 1.08 -17.03
N ARG A 41 10.75 2.42 -17.06
CA ARG A 41 11.89 3.30 -17.37
C ARG A 41 12.95 3.28 -16.28
N ASP A 42 12.54 3.26 -15.03
CA ASP A 42 13.46 3.15 -13.90
C ASP A 42 14.16 1.79 -13.89
N ALA A 43 13.41 0.72 -14.17
CA ALA A 43 13.98 -0.61 -14.34
C ALA A 43 15.02 -0.68 -15.47
N ALA A 44 14.83 0.09 -16.55
CA ALA A 44 15.80 0.17 -17.65
C ALA A 44 17.03 1.01 -17.32
N ARG A 45 16.96 1.88 -16.29
CA ARG A 45 18.05 2.74 -15.81
C ARG A 45 18.91 2.12 -14.71
N VAL A 46 18.54 0.93 -14.22
CA VAL A 46 19.32 0.22 -13.20
C VAL A 46 20.76 0.10 -13.65
N ILE A 47 21.68 0.62 -12.84
CA ILE A 47 23.13 0.50 -13.07
C ILE A 47 23.64 -0.69 -12.26
N PRO A 48 24.02 -1.82 -12.89
CA PRO A 48 24.27 -3.10 -12.21
C PRO A 48 25.41 -3.08 -11.19
N GLU A 49 26.34 -2.15 -11.31
CA GLU A 49 27.58 -2.17 -10.52
C GLU A 49 27.71 -1.04 -9.49
N ARG A 50 26.68 -0.22 -9.32
CA ARG A 50 26.76 0.83 -8.30
C ARG A 50 26.71 0.20 -6.91
N ARG A 51 27.78 0.35 -6.13
CA ARG A 51 27.76 0.07 -4.70
C ARG A 51 26.84 1.10 -4.03
N PHE A 52 25.61 0.72 -3.78
CA PHE A 52 24.70 1.49 -2.93
C PHE A 52 24.90 1.04 -1.49
N THR A 53 24.78 1.95 -0.57
CA THR A 53 24.97 1.65 0.86
C THR A 53 23.79 0.89 1.43
N GLN A 54 22.56 1.15 0.95
CA GLN A 54 21.35 0.51 1.44
C GLN A 54 20.16 0.84 0.52
N VAL A 55 19.30 -0.14 0.28
CA VAL A 55 17.98 0.08 -0.32
C VAL A 55 17.07 0.70 0.73
N ASP A 56 16.38 1.78 0.39
CA ASP A 56 15.48 2.50 1.28
C ASP A 56 14.02 2.45 0.82
N PHE A 57 13.79 2.18 -0.47
CA PHE A 57 12.46 2.20 -1.05
C PHE A 57 12.30 1.13 -2.15
N LEU A 58 11.13 0.50 -2.15
CA LEU A 58 10.71 -0.49 -3.14
C LEU A 58 9.41 -0.03 -3.79
N ILE A 59 9.29 -0.18 -5.11
CA ILE A 59 8.02 -0.01 -5.82
C ILE A 59 7.69 -1.31 -6.54
N VAL A 60 6.49 -1.82 -6.29
CA VAL A 60 5.89 -2.95 -7.01
C VAL A 60 4.79 -2.41 -7.90
N ASP A 61 4.82 -2.77 -9.17
CA ASP A 61 3.73 -2.59 -10.11
C ASP A 61 3.18 -3.98 -10.45
N LYS A 62 1.94 -4.23 -10.04
CA LYS A 62 1.27 -5.53 -10.22
C LYS A 62 0.95 -5.78 -11.69
N SER A 63 0.54 -4.74 -12.42
CA SER A 63 0.18 -4.85 -13.83
C SER A 63 1.40 -5.15 -14.72
N GLU A 64 2.55 -4.58 -14.40
CA GLU A 64 3.82 -4.83 -15.09
C GLU A 64 4.57 -6.06 -14.55
N ARG A 65 4.13 -6.66 -13.45
CA ARG A 65 4.79 -7.74 -12.71
C ARG A 65 6.26 -7.41 -12.40
N LEU A 66 6.47 -6.20 -11.95
CA LEU A 66 7.78 -5.57 -11.82
C LEU A 66 7.95 -5.02 -10.41
N MET A 67 9.13 -5.22 -9.82
CA MET A 67 9.58 -4.48 -8.66
C MET A 67 10.90 -3.78 -8.96
N VAL A 68 11.02 -2.53 -8.50
CA VAL A 68 12.27 -1.77 -8.56
C VAL A 68 12.66 -1.35 -7.14
N ALA A 69 13.92 -1.54 -6.81
CA ALA A 69 14.54 -1.06 -5.58
C ALA A 69 15.31 0.24 -5.84
N TYR A 70 15.19 1.15 -4.88
CA TYR A 70 15.82 2.46 -4.90
C TYR A 70 16.75 2.63 -3.69
N ALA A 71 17.80 3.39 -3.91
CA ALA A 71 18.70 3.86 -2.86
C ALA A 71 18.98 5.36 -3.10
N GLY A 72 18.61 6.22 -2.14
CA GLY A 72 18.72 7.66 -2.28
C GLY A 72 18.00 8.21 -3.52
N GLY A 73 16.82 7.67 -3.83
CA GLY A 73 15.99 8.07 -4.97
C GLY A 73 16.50 7.60 -6.34
N GLN A 74 17.55 6.79 -6.41
CA GLN A 74 18.08 6.22 -7.66
C GLN A 74 17.71 4.74 -7.78
N PRO A 75 17.22 4.26 -8.96
CA PRO A 75 16.95 2.84 -9.17
C PRO A 75 18.26 2.05 -9.18
N VAL A 76 18.33 1.02 -8.33
CA VAL A 76 19.55 0.21 -8.14
C VAL A 76 19.38 -1.25 -8.51
N LYS A 77 18.14 -1.75 -8.52
CA LYS A 77 17.83 -3.13 -8.92
C LYS A 77 16.39 -3.24 -9.40
N ALA A 78 16.14 -4.16 -10.31
CA ALA A 78 14.80 -4.49 -10.79
C ALA A 78 14.61 -6.01 -10.89
N TRP A 79 13.39 -6.48 -10.57
CA TRP A 79 12.96 -7.87 -10.71
C TRP A 79 11.66 -7.92 -11.51
N ARG A 80 11.55 -8.88 -12.43
CA ARG A 80 10.42 -9.03 -13.34
C ARG A 80 9.76 -10.40 -13.21
N GLY A 81 8.55 -10.49 -13.72
CA GLY A 81 7.80 -11.75 -13.68
C GLY A 81 7.39 -12.14 -12.26
N LEU A 82 7.05 -11.16 -11.44
CA LEU A 82 6.51 -11.41 -10.10
C LEU A 82 5.21 -12.19 -10.21
N GLN A 83 4.97 -13.03 -9.21
CA GLN A 83 3.73 -13.80 -9.09
C GLN A 83 2.98 -13.33 -7.84
N PHE A 84 1.67 -13.30 -7.93
CA PHE A 84 0.79 -12.73 -6.92
C PHE A 84 -0.23 -13.76 -6.44
N GLY A 85 -1.23 -13.30 -5.69
CA GLY A 85 -2.40 -14.09 -5.36
C GLY A 85 -3.26 -14.39 -6.59
N ASP A 86 -4.07 -15.43 -6.52
CA ASP A 86 -4.92 -15.89 -7.63
C ASP A 86 -5.91 -14.83 -8.13
N GLN A 87 -6.16 -13.80 -7.33
CA GLN A 87 -6.93 -12.62 -7.70
C GLN A 87 -6.01 -11.38 -7.76
N PRO A 88 -5.14 -11.24 -8.78
CA PRO A 88 -4.07 -10.24 -8.76
C PRO A 88 -4.56 -8.79 -8.87
N GLN A 89 -5.80 -8.57 -9.33
CA GLN A 89 -6.34 -7.23 -9.55
C GLN A 89 -6.97 -6.64 -8.29
N GLY A 90 -6.67 -5.35 -8.05
CA GLY A 90 -7.22 -4.59 -6.95
C GLY A 90 -6.53 -4.86 -5.61
N HIS A 91 -6.87 -4.02 -4.65
CA HIS A 91 -6.33 -4.06 -3.30
C HIS A 91 -6.91 -5.21 -2.48
N LYS A 92 -6.07 -5.86 -1.65
CA LYS A 92 -6.51 -6.82 -0.64
C LYS A 92 -7.37 -6.13 0.41
N GLN A 93 -8.57 -6.67 0.65
CA GLN A 93 -9.56 -6.12 1.57
C GLN A 93 -9.84 -7.06 2.74
N PHE A 94 -9.83 -8.36 2.49
CA PHE A 94 -10.25 -9.37 3.45
C PHE A 94 -9.34 -10.60 3.41
N GLU A 95 -9.30 -11.31 4.52
CA GLU A 95 -8.73 -12.65 4.57
C GLU A 95 -9.43 -13.58 3.56
N GLY A 96 -8.65 -14.34 2.80
CA GLY A 96 -9.16 -15.28 1.78
C GLY A 96 -9.67 -14.63 0.49
N ASP A 97 -9.42 -13.33 0.25
CA ASP A 97 -9.76 -12.68 -1.02
C ASP A 97 -8.69 -12.89 -2.11
N GLU A 98 -7.60 -13.54 -1.76
CA GLU A 98 -6.49 -13.93 -2.64
C GLU A 98 -5.85 -12.78 -3.42
N ARG A 99 -6.03 -11.56 -2.90
CA ARG A 99 -5.45 -10.34 -3.47
C ARG A 99 -4.17 -9.97 -2.75
N THR A 100 -3.26 -9.37 -3.51
CA THR A 100 -2.09 -8.69 -2.95
C THR A 100 -2.48 -7.27 -2.58
N PRO A 101 -2.10 -6.77 -1.37
CA PRO A 101 -2.46 -5.43 -0.96
C PRO A 101 -1.79 -4.38 -1.84
N GLU A 102 -2.48 -3.25 -2.02
CA GLU A 102 -1.96 -2.03 -2.65
C GLU A 102 -1.81 -0.94 -1.59
N GLY A 103 -0.83 -0.07 -1.75
CA GLY A 103 -0.53 0.98 -0.79
C GLY A 103 0.91 0.95 -0.29
N ARG A 104 1.17 1.66 0.81
CA ARG A 104 2.50 1.77 1.43
C ARG A 104 2.58 0.97 2.71
N TYR A 105 3.64 0.17 2.77
CA TYR A 105 3.98 -0.69 3.90
C TYR A 105 5.49 -0.57 4.18
N VAL A 106 5.96 -1.26 5.20
CA VAL A 106 7.40 -1.40 5.49
C VAL A 106 7.78 -2.88 5.58
N ILE A 107 9.01 -3.19 5.30
CA ILE A 107 9.59 -4.51 5.58
C ILE A 107 9.77 -4.59 7.11
N GLU A 108 9.03 -5.48 7.79
CA GLU A 108 9.01 -5.53 9.25
C GLU A 108 9.69 -6.78 9.85
N GLY A 109 10.08 -7.74 9.01
CA GLY A 109 10.72 -8.95 9.52
C GLY A 109 11.20 -9.91 8.45
N ARG A 110 12.00 -10.88 8.90
CA ARG A 110 12.67 -11.88 8.06
C ARG A 110 12.42 -13.26 8.60
N ASN A 111 12.11 -14.20 7.71
CA ASN A 111 11.96 -15.60 8.06
C ASN A 111 12.92 -16.48 7.22
N PRO A 112 14.07 -16.89 7.77
CA PRO A 112 15.00 -17.80 7.08
C PRO A 112 14.48 -19.24 7.03
N GLY A 113 13.51 -19.59 7.86
CA GLY A 113 12.88 -20.92 7.90
C GLY A 113 11.57 -21.00 7.10
N SER A 114 11.38 -20.13 6.11
CA SER A 114 10.18 -20.10 5.29
C SER A 114 9.96 -21.40 4.53
N ALA A 115 8.71 -21.85 4.42
CA ALA A 115 8.31 -22.94 3.51
C ALA A 115 8.54 -22.58 2.03
N TYR A 116 8.81 -21.30 1.76
CA TYR A 116 9.04 -20.74 0.43
C TYR A 116 10.44 -20.14 0.32
N HIS A 117 11.44 -20.91 0.69
CA HIS A 117 12.87 -20.61 0.66
C HIS A 117 13.29 -19.54 1.69
N LEU A 118 13.08 -18.28 1.41
CA LEU A 118 13.27 -17.12 2.29
C LEU A 118 12.04 -16.22 2.20
N SER A 119 11.71 -15.48 3.27
CA SER A 119 10.64 -14.50 3.18
C SER A 119 10.90 -13.22 3.98
N LEU A 120 10.46 -12.10 3.42
CA LEU A 120 10.44 -10.77 4.05
C LEU A 120 8.99 -10.38 4.30
N LYS A 121 8.63 -10.11 5.55
CA LYS A 121 7.27 -9.71 5.93
C LYS A 121 7.07 -8.22 5.66
N ILE A 122 5.90 -7.85 5.13
CA ILE A 122 5.46 -6.46 5.05
C ILE A 122 4.44 -6.14 6.14
N SER A 123 4.32 -4.87 6.50
CA SER A 123 3.46 -4.40 7.60
C SER A 123 1.96 -4.32 7.26
N TYR A 124 1.50 -5.19 6.35
CA TYR A 124 0.06 -5.36 6.10
C TYR A 124 -0.57 -6.21 7.22
N PRO A 125 -1.77 -5.87 7.72
CA PRO A 125 -2.60 -4.72 7.38
C PRO A 125 -2.18 -3.45 8.12
N ASN A 126 -2.24 -2.28 7.46
CA ASN A 126 -2.11 -0.98 8.11
C ASN A 126 -3.43 -0.58 8.81
N THR A 127 -3.49 0.64 9.36
CA THR A 127 -4.69 1.10 10.08
C THR A 127 -5.91 1.20 9.16
N ALA A 128 -5.75 1.74 7.95
CA ALA A 128 -6.85 1.88 7.00
C ALA A 128 -7.39 0.53 6.54
N ASP A 129 -6.50 -0.45 6.30
CA ASP A 129 -6.88 -1.82 5.95
C ASP A 129 -7.75 -2.47 7.04
N ARG A 130 -7.34 -2.30 8.30
CA ARG A 130 -8.10 -2.82 9.46
C ARG A 130 -9.44 -2.15 9.62
N GLU A 131 -9.50 -0.82 9.55
CA GLU A 131 -10.72 -0.04 9.67
C GLU A 131 -11.73 -0.40 8.58
N PHE A 132 -11.24 -0.54 7.34
CA PHE A 132 -12.07 -0.96 6.22
C PHE A 132 -12.68 -2.35 6.48
N ALA A 133 -11.86 -3.34 6.80
CA ALA A 133 -12.34 -4.71 7.03
C ALA A 133 -13.31 -4.78 8.22
N GLN A 134 -13.02 -4.05 9.30
CA GLN A 134 -13.88 -3.95 10.48
C GLN A 134 -15.26 -3.37 10.16
N ALA A 135 -15.35 -2.36 9.26
CA ALA A 135 -16.62 -1.79 8.84
C ALA A 135 -17.54 -2.82 8.16
N TYR A 136 -16.95 -3.89 7.60
CA TYR A 136 -17.68 -5.01 7.02
C TYR A 136 -17.80 -6.23 7.95
N GLY A 137 -17.34 -6.12 9.20
CA GLY A 137 -17.36 -7.23 10.17
C GLY A 137 -16.46 -8.40 9.76
N ARG A 138 -15.38 -8.15 8.99
CA ARG A 138 -14.49 -9.16 8.46
C ARG A 138 -13.04 -8.94 8.92
N SER A 139 -12.24 -10.02 8.90
CA SER A 139 -10.79 -9.94 9.07
C SER A 139 -10.12 -9.41 7.80
N PRO A 140 -9.17 -8.48 7.89
CA PRO A 140 -8.34 -8.08 6.74
C PRO A 140 -7.35 -9.19 6.34
N GLY A 141 -7.12 -10.17 7.22
CA GLY A 141 -6.02 -11.11 7.14
C GLY A 141 -4.70 -10.47 7.54
N GLY A 142 -3.60 -11.06 7.09
CA GLY A 142 -2.24 -10.64 7.41
C GLY A 142 -1.24 -11.56 6.75
N ASP A 143 -0.01 -11.56 7.30
CA ASP A 143 1.07 -12.45 6.86
C ASP A 143 1.36 -12.39 5.36
N ILE A 144 1.42 -11.16 4.85
CA ILE A 144 1.86 -10.89 3.48
C ILE A 144 3.38 -10.77 3.44
N PHE A 145 3.98 -11.56 2.56
CA PHE A 145 5.43 -11.68 2.41
C PHE A 145 5.89 -11.48 0.97
N LEU A 146 7.11 -11.03 0.83
CA LEU A 146 7.94 -11.25 -0.35
C LEU A 146 8.68 -12.57 -0.13
N HIS A 147 8.54 -13.57 -0.99
CA HIS A 147 9.11 -14.89 -0.74
C HIS A 147 9.57 -15.60 -2.02
N GLY A 148 10.33 -16.67 -1.87
CA GLY A 148 10.76 -17.52 -2.97
C GLY A 148 9.69 -18.54 -3.38
N GLN A 149 10.13 -19.59 -4.05
CA GLN A 149 9.28 -20.68 -4.49
C GLN A 149 9.14 -21.76 -3.39
N PRO A 150 8.14 -22.63 -3.46
CA PRO A 150 7.99 -23.74 -2.50
C PRO A 150 9.25 -24.57 -2.38
N ASN A 151 9.64 -24.97 -1.15
CA ASN A 151 10.86 -25.74 -0.88
C ASN A 151 10.90 -27.09 -1.61
N GLY A 152 9.75 -27.66 -1.96
CA GLY A 152 9.66 -28.90 -2.73
C GLY A 152 9.79 -28.73 -4.25
N LEU A 153 9.85 -27.49 -4.76
CA LEU A 153 10.00 -27.24 -6.19
C LEU A 153 11.47 -27.42 -6.60
N PRO A 154 11.81 -28.36 -7.50
CA PRO A 154 13.21 -28.66 -7.83
C PRO A 154 13.97 -27.47 -8.43
N ALA A 155 13.33 -26.72 -9.32
CA ALA A 155 13.87 -25.53 -9.97
C ALA A 155 12.77 -24.71 -10.65
N GLY A 156 13.07 -23.46 -10.99
CA GLY A 156 12.16 -22.58 -11.73
C GLY A 156 11.14 -21.88 -10.85
N ARG A 157 9.96 -21.67 -11.42
CA ARG A 157 8.83 -21.00 -10.77
C ARG A 157 7.56 -21.84 -10.91
N MET A 158 6.67 -21.75 -9.95
CA MET A 158 5.30 -22.24 -10.09
C MET A 158 4.64 -21.57 -11.30
N PRO A 159 3.73 -22.25 -12.01
CA PRO A 159 2.98 -21.62 -13.09
C PRO A 159 1.97 -20.59 -12.58
N GLY A 160 1.83 -19.50 -13.32
CA GLY A 160 0.79 -18.48 -13.07
C GLY A 160 0.95 -17.72 -11.74
N ASP A 161 -0.14 -17.12 -11.29
CA ASP A 161 -0.32 -16.62 -9.93
C ASP A 161 -0.84 -17.76 -9.05
N TRP A 162 -0.38 -17.85 -7.81
CA TRP A 162 -0.63 -19.04 -6.98
C TRP A 162 -0.58 -18.78 -5.48
N THR A 163 -0.39 -17.54 -5.06
CA THR A 163 -0.30 -17.21 -3.63
C THR A 163 -1.64 -16.75 -3.08
N ASP A 164 -1.77 -16.71 -1.75
CA ASP A 164 -2.96 -16.16 -1.08
C ASP A 164 -2.85 -14.63 -0.86
N GLY A 165 -2.01 -13.96 -1.68
CA GLY A 165 -1.78 -12.50 -1.62
C GLY A 165 -0.34 -12.09 -1.39
N CYS A 166 0.57 -13.01 -1.13
CA CYS A 166 2.01 -12.76 -1.08
C CYS A 166 2.58 -12.42 -2.47
N ILE A 167 3.81 -11.95 -2.53
CA ILE A 167 4.54 -11.66 -3.77
C ILE A 167 5.68 -12.67 -3.90
N ALA A 168 5.57 -13.56 -4.90
CA ALA A 168 6.56 -14.60 -5.12
C ALA A 168 7.60 -14.21 -6.17
N PHE A 169 8.83 -14.56 -5.87
CA PHE A 169 10.06 -14.39 -6.66
C PHE A 169 10.65 -15.74 -7.01
N SER A 170 11.68 -15.77 -7.88
CA SER A 170 12.53 -16.96 -7.93
C SER A 170 13.38 -17.07 -6.66
N ASN A 171 13.93 -18.28 -6.40
CA ASN A 171 14.80 -18.47 -5.24
C ASN A 171 16.10 -17.66 -5.33
N GLU A 172 16.59 -17.38 -6.53
CA GLU A 172 17.75 -16.51 -6.77
C GLU A 172 17.42 -15.06 -6.42
N GLU A 173 16.26 -14.57 -6.88
CA GLU A 173 15.84 -13.21 -6.68
C GLU A 173 15.53 -12.90 -5.21
N ILE A 174 14.85 -13.81 -4.51
CA ILE A 174 14.60 -13.60 -3.07
C ILE A 174 15.90 -13.62 -2.26
N ARG A 175 16.92 -14.37 -2.65
CA ARG A 175 18.26 -14.33 -2.01
C ARG A 175 18.93 -12.97 -2.23
N GLU A 176 18.80 -12.38 -3.43
CA GLU A 176 19.31 -11.02 -3.68
C GLU A 176 18.58 -9.99 -2.82
N LEU A 177 17.27 -10.04 -2.84
CA LEU A 177 16.40 -9.16 -2.07
C LEU A 177 16.74 -9.21 -0.58
N TRP A 178 16.89 -10.42 -0.05
CA TRP A 178 17.27 -10.68 1.33
C TRP A 178 18.58 -9.99 1.74
N ARG A 179 19.54 -9.92 0.84
CA ARG A 179 20.86 -9.29 1.12
C ARG A 179 20.84 -7.78 1.08
N ILE A 180 20.01 -7.17 0.22
CA ILE A 180 20.11 -5.74 -0.07
C ILE A 180 18.97 -4.90 0.55
N VAL A 181 17.86 -5.50 0.91
CA VAL A 181 16.69 -4.80 1.48
C VAL A 181 16.73 -4.94 2.99
N PRO A 182 16.90 -3.86 3.75
CA PRO A 182 16.89 -3.89 5.22
C PRO A 182 15.47 -3.92 5.76
N ASP A 183 15.34 -4.29 7.04
CA ASP A 183 14.13 -4.04 7.80
C ASP A 183 13.92 -2.53 7.92
N GLY A 184 12.68 -2.08 7.86
CA GLY A 184 12.29 -0.67 7.82
C GLY A 184 12.28 -0.05 6.42
N ALA A 185 12.77 -0.73 5.37
CA ALA A 185 12.62 -0.26 4.00
C ALA A 185 11.14 -0.09 3.64
N VAL A 186 10.79 1.02 3.00
CA VAL A 186 9.42 1.27 2.55
C VAL A 186 9.14 0.49 1.28
N ILE A 187 7.97 -0.12 1.19
CA ILE A 187 7.45 -0.75 -0.02
C ILE A 187 6.12 -0.12 -0.42
N GLU A 188 6.03 0.33 -1.65
CA GLU A 188 4.80 0.82 -2.27
C GLU A 188 4.35 -0.19 -3.34
N ILE A 189 3.12 -0.69 -3.20
CA ILE A 189 2.51 -1.65 -4.12
C ILE A 189 1.39 -0.94 -4.87
N ARG A 190 1.44 -0.99 -6.19
CA ARG A 190 0.49 -0.35 -7.12
C ARG A 190 -0.20 -1.41 -7.98
N SER A 191 -1.39 -1.04 -8.49
CA SER A 191 -2.12 -1.81 -9.50
C SER A 191 -1.45 -1.81 -10.87
#